data_0d8a22f6cee02ee7ccd44b8ce7ba4cac
#
_entry.id   0d8a22f6cee02ee7ccd44b8ce7ba4cac
#
_cell.length_a   1.000
_cell.length_b   1.000
_cell.length_c   1.000
_cell.angle_alpha   90.00
_cell.angle_beta   90.00
_cell.angle_gamma   90.00
#
_symmetry.space_group_name_H-M   'P 1'
#
loop_
_entity.id
_entity.type
_entity.pdbx_description
1 polymer ?
#
loop_
_entity_poly.entity_id
_entity_poly.type
_entity_poly.pdbx_seq_one_letter_code
_entity_poly.pdbx_strand_id
1 'polypeptide(L)'
;GQQYDLDFPLQENVSQEEYLKMIRLKTAVLLGCSLQMGAMIGGLSRRESEPFYAFGIQLGLAFQLQDDYLDAFGDPATFGKQVGGDIIENKKTLLYLLALEKGDEAQRSTLMDLFTTTPEDSTEKIEKAKAIFRSTGADNSIQALMETYTQRALKEVEKFKISSEKKAAFKAFSVQLMERKL
;
A
#
# COMPACT_ATOMS: atom_id res chain seq x y z
N GLY A 1 13.54 0.74 -5.55
CA GLY A 1 12.31 1.19 -4.89
C GLY A 1 12.48 2.58 -4.34
N GLN A 2 13.41 2.78 -3.43
CA GLN A 2 13.66 4.09 -2.79
C GLN A 2 13.94 5.21 -3.80
N GLN A 3 14.71 4.94 -4.85
CA GLN A 3 14.99 5.95 -5.89
C GLN A 3 13.70 6.35 -6.64
N TYR A 4 12.85 5.38 -7.00
CA TYR A 4 11.55 5.70 -7.63
C TYR A 4 10.66 6.56 -6.73
N ASP A 5 10.64 6.28 -5.43
CA ASP A 5 9.87 7.05 -4.45
C ASP A 5 10.32 8.52 -4.37
N LEU A 6 11.63 8.76 -4.50
CA LEU A 6 12.21 10.11 -4.55
C LEU A 6 11.98 10.82 -5.90
N ASP A 7 11.93 10.07 -6.99
CA ASP A 7 11.82 10.61 -8.35
C ASP A 7 10.35 10.94 -8.72
N PHE A 8 9.37 10.20 -8.18
CA PHE A 8 7.95 10.36 -8.57
C PHE A 8 7.34 11.74 -8.33
N PRO A 9 7.65 12.47 -7.24
CA PRO A 9 7.16 13.84 -7.09
C PRO A 9 7.60 14.78 -8.22
N LEU A 10 8.76 14.49 -8.84
CA LEU A 10 9.36 15.30 -9.90
C LEU A 10 8.85 14.93 -11.31
N GLN A 11 8.18 13.80 -11.46
CA GLN A 11 7.66 13.33 -12.75
C GLN A 11 6.25 13.89 -12.97
N GLU A 12 5.95 14.36 -14.18
CA GLU A 12 4.59 14.81 -14.53
C GLU A 12 3.59 13.67 -14.48
N ASN A 13 3.94 12.54 -15.06
CA ASN A 13 3.08 11.37 -15.19
C ASN A 13 3.69 10.17 -14.49
N VAL A 14 2.95 9.60 -13.56
CA VAL A 14 3.24 8.32 -12.91
C VAL A 14 2.03 7.43 -13.11
N SER A 15 2.23 6.23 -13.64
CA SER A 15 1.16 5.25 -13.80
C SER A 15 0.94 4.44 -12.52
N GLN A 16 -0.23 3.84 -12.38
CA GLN A 16 -0.52 2.91 -11.27
C GLN A 16 0.43 1.70 -11.27
N GLU A 17 0.82 1.21 -12.46
CA GLU A 17 1.76 0.09 -12.59
C GLU A 17 3.15 0.47 -12.06
N GLU A 18 3.64 1.66 -12.39
CA GLU A 18 4.91 2.19 -11.88
C GLU A 18 4.87 2.37 -10.36
N TYR A 19 3.76 2.89 -9.83
CA TYR A 19 3.56 3.01 -8.40
C TYR A 19 3.60 1.64 -7.69
N LEU A 20 2.85 0.67 -8.18
CA LEU A 20 2.85 -0.70 -7.63
C LEU A 20 4.24 -1.36 -7.74
N LYS A 21 4.99 -1.10 -8.82
CA LYS A 21 6.38 -1.53 -8.96
C LYS A 21 7.28 -0.88 -7.92
N MET A 22 7.10 0.41 -7.68
CA MET A 22 7.88 1.16 -6.69
C MET A 22 7.67 0.60 -5.29
N ILE A 23 6.44 0.45 -4.81
CA ILE A 23 6.14 -0.09 -3.47
C ILE A 23 6.55 -1.56 -3.34
N ARG A 24 6.44 -2.34 -4.42
CA ARG A 24 6.97 -3.70 -4.47
C ARG A 24 8.46 -3.73 -4.20
N LEU A 25 9.23 -2.88 -4.87
CA LEU A 25 10.69 -2.83 -4.74
C LEU A 25 11.16 -2.16 -3.45
N LYS A 26 10.40 -1.19 -2.92
CA LYS A 26 10.74 -0.45 -1.70
C LYS A 26 10.44 -1.26 -0.44
N THR A 27 9.31 -1.97 -0.41
CA THR A 27 8.78 -2.62 0.80
C THR A 27 8.66 -4.14 0.63
N ALA A 28 7.94 -4.62 -0.38
CA ALA A 28 7.53 -6.01 -0.44
C ALA A 28 8.68 -6.99 -0.71
N VAL A 29 9.67 -6.62 -1.53
CA VAL A 29 10.82 -7.48 -1.86
C VAL A 29 11.64 -7.83 -0.62
N LEU A 30 11.88 -6.86 0.28
CA LEU A 30 12.63 -7.11 1.51
C LEU A 30 11.88 -8.08 2.42
N LEU A 31 10.56 -7.90 2.57
CA LEU A 31 9.71 -8.80 3.34
C LEU A 31 9.69 -10.21 2.76
N GLY A 32 9.52 -10.33 1.44
CA GLY A 32 9.58 -11.62 0.74
C GLY A 32 10.93 -12.32 0.93
N CYS A 33 12.02 -11.58 0.78
CA CYS A 33 13.38 -12.10 0.97
C CYS A 33 13.60 -12.60 2.40
N SER A 34 13.21 -11.82 3.40
CA SER A 34 13.35 -12.18 4.82
C SER A 34 12.59 -13.47 5.16
N LEU A 35 11.36 -13.60 4.67
CA LEU A 35 10.54 -14.81 4.87
C LEU A 35 11.13 -16.04 4.18
N GLN A 36 11.61 -15.88 2.95
CA GLN A 36 12.26 -16.95 2.22
C GLN A 36 13.55 -17.41 2.91
N MET A 37 14.37 -16.48 3.34
CA MET A 37 15.60 -16.78 4.10
C MET A 37 15.27 -17.50 5.40
N GLY A 38 14.29 -17.05 6.16
CA GLY A 38 13.83 -17.71 7.38
C GLY A 38 13.36 -19.14 7.12
N ALA A 39 12.62 -19.38 6.04
CA ALA A 39 12.17 -20.71 5.65
C ALA A 39 13.36 -21.63 5.29
N MET A 40 14.36 -21.12 4.58
CA MET A 40 15.57 -21.86 4.23
C MET A 40 16.44 -22.18 5.47
N ILE A 41 16.59 -21.25 6.39
CA ILE A 41 17.28 -21.48 7.68
C ILE A 41 16.52 -22.54 8.50
N GLY A 42 15.19 -22.54 8.42
CA GLY A 42 14.32 -23.56 9.01
C GLY A 42 14.39 -24.95 8.34
N GLY A 43 15.27 -25.14 7.35
CA GLY A 43 15.54 -26.44 6.72
C GLY A 43 14.78 -26.71 5.40
N LEU A 44 14.01 -25.75 4.90
CA LEU A 44 13.36 -25.89 3.59
C LEU A 44 14.36 -25.66 2.45
N SER A 45 14.23 -26.43 1.37
CA SER A 45 14.97 -26.17 0.14
C SER A 45 14.57 -24.83 -0.49
N ARG A 46 15.41 -24.32 -1.41
CA ARG A 46 15.11 -23.09 -2.15
C ARG A 46 13.73 -23.17 -2.83
N ARG A 47 13.40 -24.29 -3.49
CA ARG A 47 12.12 -24.46 -4.17
C ARG A 47 10.94 -24.48 -3.20
N GLU A 48 11.10 -25.09 -2.03
CA GLU A 48 10.05 -25.17 -1.01
C GLU A 48 9.86 -23.83 -0.29
N SER A 49 10.86 -22.96 -0.31
CA SER A 49 10.80 -21.61 0.28
C SER A 49 10.23 -20.54 -0.67
N GLU A 50 10.09 -20.81 -1.97
CA GLU A 50 9.50 -19.86 -2.93
C GLU A 50 8.10 -19.36 -2.55
N PRO A 51 7.16 -20.17 -2.03
CA PRO A 51 5.86 -19.67 -1.59
C PRO A 51 5.96 -18.65 -0.45
N PHE A 52 6.98 -18.74 0.41
CA PHE A 52 7.22 -17.76 1.48
C PHE A 52 7.64 -16.39 0.92
N TYR A 53 8.47 -16.40 -0.14
CA TYR A 53 8.79 -15.17 -0.86
C TYR A 53 7.55 -14.56 -1.49
N ALA A 54 6.77 -15.37 -2.20
CA ALA A 54 5.54 -14.94 -2.85
C ALA A 54 4.53 -14.38 -1.84
N PHE A 55 4.35 -15.04 -0.70
CA PHE A 55 3.53 -14.56 0.40
C PHE A 55 3.98 -13.18 0.89
N GLY A 56 5.29 -13.01 1.15
CA GLY A 56 5.85 -11.75 1.60
C GLY A 56 5.67 -10.62 0.60
N ILE A 57 5.78 -10.91 -0.71
CA ILE A 57 5.49 -9.94 -1.77
C ILE A 57 4.02 -9.49 -1.72
N GLN A 58 3.08 -10.42 -1.65
CA GLN A 58 1.65 -10.08 -1.65
C GLN A 58 1.26 -9.31 -0.38
N LEU A 59 1.71 -9.79 0.78
CA LEU A 59 1.42 -9.15 2.06
C LEU A 59 2.06 -7.75 2.17
N GLY A 60 3.29 -7.61 1.66
CA GLY A 60 3.99 -6.32 1.63
C GLY A 60 3.32 -5.27 0.74
N LEU A 61 2.74 -5.69 -0.39
CA LEU A 61 1.94 -4.82 -1.25
C LEU A 61 0.65 -4.40 -0.53
N ALA A 62 -0.09 -5.35 0.06
CA ALA A 62 -1.29 -5.04 0.83
C ALA A 62 -1.00 -4.06 1.97
N PHE A 63 0.09 -4.30 2.69
CA PHE A 63 0.53 -3.46 3.81
C PHE A 63 0.85 -2.02 3.39
N GLN A 64 1.57 -1.84 2.27
CA GLN A 64 1.90 -0.49 1.80
C GLN A 64 0.66 0.26 1.31
N LEU A 65 -0.26 -0.41 0.62
CA LEU A 65 -1.53 0.19 0.22
C LEU A 65 -2.39 0.56 1.44
N GLN A 66 -2.34 -0.23 2.52
CA GLN A 66 -2.98 0.10 3.78
C GLN A 66 -2.34 1.33 4.43
N ASP A 67 -1.01 1.44 4.41
CA ASP A 67 -0.30 2.59 4.96
C ASP A 67 -0.71 3.89 4.24
N ASP A 68 -0.77 3.88 2.89
CA ASP A 68 -1.24 5.00 2.08
C ASP A 68 -2.72 5.36 2.37
N TYR A 69 -3.56 4.34 2.56
CA TYR A 69 -4.97 4.54 2.91
C TYR A 69 -5.11 5.16 4.31
N LEU A 70 -4.38 4.64 5.29
CA LEU A 70 -4.41 5.13 6.67
C LEU A 70 -3.81 6.51 6.82
N ASP A 71 -2.80 6.86 6.01
CA ASP A 71 -2.28 8.23 5.97
C ASP A 71 -3.38 9.24 5.62
N ALA A 72 -4.25 8.91 4.65
CA ALA A 72 -5.35 9.80 4.27
C ALA A 72 -6.57 9.70 5.18
N PHE A 73 -6.96 8.50 5.63
CA PHE A 73 -8.26 8.21 6.23
C PHE A 73 -8.21 7.61 7.63
N GLY A 74 -7.02 7.36 8.17
CA GLY A 74 -6.85 6.80 9.51
C GLY A 74 -7.31 7.75 10.61
N ASP A 75 -7.61 7.18 11.78
CA ASP A 75 -7.90 7.97 12.98
C ASP A 75 -6.58 8.47 13.58
N PRO A 76 -6.37 9.80 13.75
CA PRO A 76 -5.17 10.37 14.35
C PRO A 76 -4.84 9.79 15.74
N ALA A 77 -5.87 9.41 16.51
CA ALA A 77 -5.70 8.87 17.85
C ALA A 77 -5.09 7.46 17.86
N THR A 78 -5.33 6.67 16.81
CA THR A 78 -4.87 5.27 16.70
C THR A 78 -3.69 5.11 15.76
N PHE A 79 -3.58 5.94 14.72
CA PHE A 79 -2.50 5.86 13.73
C PHE A 79 -1.15 6.41 14.26
N GLY A 80 -1.19 7.29 15.29
CA GLY A 80 0.01 7.81 15.96
C GLY A 80 0.86 8.76 15.10
N LYS A 81 0.39 9.14 13.91
CA LYS A 81 1.03 10.09 12.99
C LYS A 81 0.02 11.17 12.59
N GLN A 82 0.53 12.26 12.04
CA GLN A 82 -0.32 13.27 11.41
C GLN A 82 -1.01 12.65 10.18
N VAL A 83 -2.34 12.69 10.13
CA VAL A 83 -3.14 12.24 8.99
C VAL A 83 -2.97 13.23 7.83
N GLY A 84 -2.83 12.71 6.60
CA GLY A 84 -2.67 13.52 5.40
C GLY A 84 -1.23 13.90 5.08
N GLY A 85 -0.24 13.26 5.69
CA GLY A 85 1.18 13.53 5.44
C GLY A 85 1.56 13.41 3.97
N ASP A 86 1.11 12.36 3.29
CA ASP A 86 1.36 12.15 1.86
C ASP A 86 0.70 13.23 0.98
N ILE A 87 -0.47 13.73 1.39
CA ILE A 87 -1.15 14.86 0.70
C ILE A 87 -0.36 16.15 0.90
N ILE A 88 0.11 16.42 2.12
CA ILE A 88 0.93 17.60 2.44
C ILE A 88 2.20 17.62 1.58
N GLU A 89 2.88 16.46 1.48
CA GLU A 89 4.12 16.28 0.76
C GLU A 89 3.95 16.13 -0.77
N ASN A 90 2.74 16.29 -1.30
CA ASN A 90 2.42 16.14 -2.73
C ASN A 90 2.80 14.77 -3.31
N LYS A 91 2.77 13.72 -2.49
CA LYS A 91 3.09 12.36 -2.95
C LYS A 91 2.02 11.81 -3.86
N LYS A 92 2.42 11.34 -5.02
CA LYS A 92 1.56 10.68 -6.00
C LYS A 92 1.30 9.23 -5.60
N THR A 93 0.61 9.04 -4.46
CA THR A 93 0.21 7.71 -3.98
C THR A 93 -0.85 7.08 -4.87
N LEU A 94 -1.19 5.80 -4.63
CA LEU A 94 -2.23 5.13 -5.42
C LEU A 94 -3.60 5.81 -5.31
N LEU A 95 -3.94 6.42 -4.17
CA LEU A 95 -5.17 7.21 -4.02
C LEU A 95 -5.24 8.37 -5.00
N TYR A 96 -4.14 9.13 -5.13
CA TYR A 96 -4.04 10.22 -6.09
C TYR A 96 -4.20 9.72 -7.53
N LEU A 97 -3.48 8.67 -7.90
CA LEU A 97 -3.50 8.11 -9.26
C LEU A 97 -4.88 7.55 -9.64
N LEU A 98 -5.54 6.85 -8.72
CA LEU A 98 -6.90 6.34 -8.91
C LEU A 98 -7.92 7.47 -9.04
N ALA A 99 -7.77 8.53 -8.25
CA ALA A 99 -8.66 9.68 -8.32
C ALA A 99 -8.50 10.45 -9.64
N LEU A 100 -7.28 10.58 -10.15
CA LEU A 100 -7.05 11.17 -11.48
C LEU A 100 -7.66 10.32 -12.60
N GLU A 101 -7.56 9.00 -12.52
CA GLU A 101 -8.12 8.13 -13.56
C GLU A 101 -9.65 8.18 -13.59
N LYS A 102 -10.29 8.16 -12.42
CA LYS A 102 -11.74 8.02 -12.28
C LYS A 102 -12.50 9.34 -12.24
N GLY A 103 -11.80 10.44 -11.90
CA GLY A 103 -12.40 11.76 -11.75
C GLY A 103 -12.84 12.37 -13.07
N ASP A 104 -13.82 13.26 -13.02
CA ASP A 104 -14.14 14.15 -14.11
C ASP A 104 -13.08 15.24 -14.31
N GLU A 105 -13.22 16.09 -15.33
CA GLU A 105 -12.24 17.11 -15.67
C GLU A 105 -12.03 18.14 -14.53
N ALA A 106 -13.11 18.53 -13.85
CA ALA A 106 -13.05 19.50 -12.74
C ALA A 106 -12.33 18.90 -11.51
N GLN A 107 -12.63 17.64 -11.19
CA GLN A 107 -11.98 16.90 -10.11
C GLN A 107 -10.48 16.70 -10.36
N ARG A 108 -10.11 16.32 -11.60
CA ARG A 108 -8.71 16.17 -12.03
C ARG A 108 -7.95 17.48 -11.91
N SER A 109 -8.49 18.56 -12.49
CA SER A 109 -7.86 19.89 -12.42
C SER A 109 -7.66 20.34 -10.98
N THR A 110 -8.71 20.24 -10.16
CA THR A 110 -8.63 20.60 -8.73
C THR A 110 -7.58 19.77 -7.99
N LEU A 111 -7.55 18.45 -8.22
CA LEU A 111 -6.60 17.57 -7.56
C LEU A 111 -5.15 17.86 -7.99
N MET A 112 -4.93 18.10 -9.27
CA MET A 112 -3.62 18.47 -9.80
C MET A 112 -3.13 19.78 -9.17
N ASP A 113 -3.99 20.81 -9.10
CA ASP A 113 -3.66 22.09 -8.51
C ASP A 113 -3.31 21.95 -7.00
N LEU A 114 -4.08 21.16 -6.24
CA LEU A 114 -3.80 20.89 -4.83
C LEU A 114 -2.41 20.27 -4.63
N PHE A 115 -1.98 19.39 -5.53
CA PHE A 115 -0.69 18.67 -5.43
C PHE A 115 0.49 19.46 -6.02
N THR A 116 0.30 20.74 -6.41
CA THR A 116 1.38 21.68 -6.73
C THR A 116 1.66 22.66 -5.60
N THR A 117 0.82 22.72 -4.57
CA THR A 117 0.90 23.72 -3.50
C THR A 117 1.35 23.09 -2.18
N THR A 118 2.04 23.93 -1.35
CA THR A 118 2.43 23.55 0.02
C THR A 118 2.08 24.72 0.93
N PRO A 119 0.80 24.86 1.33
CA PRO A 119 0.35 25.95 2.21
C PRO A 119 0.88 25.74 3.65
N GLU A 120 1.01 26.83 4.43
CA GLU A 120 1.38 26.75 5.86
C GLU A 120 0.33 25.97 6.66
N ASP A 121 -0.97 26.22 6.42
CA ASP A 121 -2.08 25.39 6.94
C ASP A 121 -2.61 24.50 5.82
N SER A 122 -2.33 23.22 5.95
CA SER A 122 -2.71 22.20 4.96
C SER A 122 -4.10 21.58 5.21
N THR A 123 -4.85 22.04 6.22
CA THR A 123 -6.15 21.46 6.61
C THR A 123 -7.14 21.45 5.44
N GLU A 124 -7.29 22.60 4.77
CA GLU A 124 -8.21 22.71 3.62
C GLU A 124 -7.78 21.83 2.45
N LYS A 125 -6.47 21.77 2.18
CA LYS A 125 -5.88 20.92 1.13
C LYS A 125 -6.20 19.44 1.38
N ILE A 126 -5.98 18.97 2.61
CA ILE A 126 -6.24 17.58 3.01
C ILE A 126 -7.73 17.26 2.83
N GLU A 127 -8.63 18.09 3.36
CA GLU A 127 -10.06 17.82 3.27
C GLU A 127 -10.58 17.85 1.83
N LYS A 128 -10.11 18.76 0.98
CA LYS A 128 -10.45 18.78 -0.44
C LYS A 128 -9.95 17.53 -1.18
N ALA A 129 -8.70 17.11 -0.95
CA ALA A 129 -8.15 15.90 -1.56
C ALA A 129 -8.93 14.65 -1.12
N LYS A 130 -9.22 14.49 0.17
CA LYS A 130 -10.03 13.39 0.72
C LYS A 130 -11.45 13.37 0.13
N ALA A 131 -12.07 14.53 -0.04
CA ALA A 131 -13.38 14.63 -0.66
C ALA A 131 -13.36 14.13 -2.13
N ILE A 132 -12.31 14.48 -2.88
CA ILE A 132 -12.13 13.99 -4.25
C ILE A 132 -11.86 12.47 -4.24
N PHE A 133 -11.01 11.96 -3.36
CA PHE A 133 -10.75 10.51 -3.25
C PHE A 133 -12.03 9.70 -2.99
N ARG A 134 -12.92 10.21 -2.13
CA ARG A 134 -14.23 9.58 -1.88
C ARG A 134 -15.19 9.70 -3.07
N SER A 135 -15.32 10.90 -3.63
CA SER A 135 -16.29 11.15 -4.72
C SER A 135 -15.94 10.41 -6.01
N THR A 136 -14.66 10.15 -6.26
CA THR A 136 -14.19 9.35 -7.38
C THR A 136 -14.20 7.84 -7.10
N GLY A 137 -14.40 7.42 -5.84
CA GLY A 137 -14.32 6.02 -5.41
C GLY A 137 -12.90 5.47 -5.41
N ALA A 138 -11.88 6.33 -5.35
CA ALA A 138 -10.48 5.92 -5.21
C ALA A 138 -10.23 5.19 -3.89
N ASP A 139 -10.87 5.64 -2.80
CA ASP A 139 -10.87 5.02 -1.49
C ASP A 139 -11.36 3.57 -1.50
N ASN A 140 -12.50 3.32 -2.14
CA ASN A 140 -13.02 1.96 -2.31
C ASN A 140 -12.12 1.09 -3.19
N SER A 141 -11.49 1.69 -4.20
CA SER A 141 -10.63 0.96 -5.14
C SER A 141 -9.34 0.49 -4.50
N ILE A 142 -8.70 1.33 -3.67
CA ILE A 142 -7.48 0.93 -2.95
C ILE A 142 -7.81 -0.16 -1.92
N GLN A 143 -8.95 -0.08 -1.23
CA GLN A 143 -9.41 -1.12 -0.30
C GLN A 143 -9.63 -2.46 -1.01
N ALA A 144 -10.25 -2.46 -2.18
CA ALA A 144 -10.43 -3.68 -2.99
C ALA A 144 -9.10 -4.29 -3.44
N LEU A 145 -8.09 -3.45 -3.73
CA LEU A 145 -6.74 -3.92 -4.04
C LEU A 145 -6.03 -4.50 -2.82
N MET A 146 -6.15 -3.86 -1.65
CA MET A 146 -5.63 -4.37 -0.37
C MET A 146 -6.18 -5.77 -0.09
N GLU A 147 -7.50 -5.94 -0.20
CA GLU A 147 -8.15 -7.24 -0.02
C GLU A 147 -7.64 -8.27 -1.05
N THR A 148 -7.52 -7.87 -2.31
CA THR A 148 -7.01 -8.73 -3.39
C THR A 148 -5.61 -9.26 -3.07
N TYR A 149 -4.69 -8.40 -2.65
CA TYR A 149 -3.34 -8.79 -2.29
C TYR A 149 -3.29 -9.63 -1.02
N THR A 150 -4.13 -9.32 -0.03
CA THR A 150 -4.27 -10.11 1.20
C THR A 150 -4.73 -11.53 0.88
N GLN A 151 -5.77 -11.69 0.06
CA GLN A 151 -6.25 -13.00 -0.37
C GLN A 151 -5.21 -13.78 -1.18
N ARG A 152 -4.43 -13.11 -2.02
CA ARG A 152 -3.30 -13.73 -2.73
C ARG A 152 -2.23 -14.21 -1.74
N ALA A 153 -1.90 -13.43 -0.72
CA ALA A 153 -0.98 -13.85 0.33
C ALA A 153 -1.49 -15.10 1.06
N LEU A 154 -2.75 -15.11 1.49
CA LEU A 154 -3.35 -16.27 2.16
C LEU A 154 -3.33 -17.54 1.29
N LYS A 155 -3.51 -17.42 -0.03
CA LYS A 155 -3.38 -18.54 -0.97
C LYS A 155 -1.95 -19.08 -1.03
N GLU A 156 -0.92 -18.24 -0.89
CA GLU A 156 0.46 -18.71 -0.84
C GLU A 156 0.73 -19.54 0.43
N VAL A 157 0.11 -19.21 1.58
CA VAL A 157 0.24 -19.96 2.83
C VAL A 157 -0.20 -21.42 2.65
N GLU A 158 -1.20 -21.68 1.80
CA GLU A 158 -1.64 -23.07 1.55
C GLU A 158 -0.55 -23.95 0.92
N LYS A 159 0.35 -23.36 0.16
CA LYS A 159 1.47 -24.04 -0.51
C LYS A 159 2.65 -24.33 0.45
N PHE A 160 2.68 -23.78 1.66
CA PHE A 160 3.76 -23.97 2.60
C PHE A 160 3.86 -25.42 3.04
N LYS A 161 5.06 -25.98 2.99
CA LYS A 161 5.34 -27.35 3.47
C LYS A 161 5.69 -27.34 4.97
N ILE A 162 4.74 -26.89 5.78
CA ILE A 162 4.83 -26.83 7.25
C ILE A 162 3.53 -27.37 7.87
N SER A 163 3.52 -27.55 9.20
CA SER A 163 2.33 -28.03 9.91
C SER A 163 1.14 -27.07 9.76
N SER A 164 -0.07 -27.62 9.89
CA SER A 164 -1.32 -26.83 9.83
C SER A 164 -1.38 -25.75 10.90
N GLU A 165 -0.85 -26.02 12.09
CA GLU A 165 -0.73 -25.06 13.17
C GLU A 165 0.13 -23.85 12.76
N LYS A 166 1.30 -24.08 12.16
CA LYS A 166 2.17 -23.00 11.66
C LYS A 166 1.50 -22.23 10.52
N LYS A 167 0.78 -22.89 9.61
CA LYS A 167 -0.01 -22.20 8.58
C LYS A 167 -1.07 -21.31 9.21
N ALA A 168 -1.77 -21.78 10.23
CA ALA A 168 -2.78 -20.98 10.96
C ALA A 168 -2.16 -19.72 11.57
N ALA A 169 -0.95 -19.83 12.13
CA ALA A 169 -0.23 -18.67 12.67
C ALA A 169 0.09 -17.62 11.59
N PHE A 170 0.53 -18.02 10.39
CA PHE A 170 0.76 -17.10 9.28
C PHE A 170 -0.55 -16.41 8.82
N LYS A 171 -1.65 -17.15 8.76
CA LYS A 171 -2.97 -16.58 8.41
C LYS A 171 -3.44 -15.58 9.47
N ALA A 172 -3.37 -15.95 10.75
CA ALA A 172 -3.74 -15.07 11.85
C ALA A 172 -2.90 -13.78 11.85
N PHE A 173 -1.59 -13.91 11.66
CA PHE A 173 -0.70 -12.74 11.54
C PHE A 173 -1.10 -11.84 10.37
N SER A 174 -1.42 -12.41 9.20
CA SER A 174 -1.85 -11.62 8.04
C SER A 174 -3.13 -10.85 8.31
N VAL A 175 -4.12 -11.49 8.93
CA VAL A 175 -5.39 -10.85 9.30
C VAL A 175 -5.14 -9.73 10.31
N GLN A 176 -4.43 -10.03 11.39
CA GLN A 176 -4.10 -9.03 12.42
C GLN A 176 -3.33 -7.82 11.86
N LEU A 177 -2.41 -8.05 10.91
CA LEU A 177 -1.66 -6.98 10.27
C LEU A 177 -2.57 -6.05 9.46
N MET A 178 -3.59 -6.62 8.80
CA MET A 178 -4.55 -5.87 7.97
C MET A 178 -5.74 -5.34 8.76
N GLU A 179 -5.95 -5.77 10.01
CA GLU A 179 -6.97 -5.26 10.94
C GLU A 179 -6.50 -4.05 11.75
N ARG A 180 -5.37 -3.43 11.38
CA ARG A 180 -5.00 -2.14 12.01
C ARG A 180 -6.18 -1.19 11.87
N LYS A 181 -6.69 -0.73 12.99
CA LYS A 181 -7.91 0.08 13.03
C LYS A 181 -7.75 1.36 12.21
N LEU A 182 -8.69 1.49 11.31
CA LEU A 182 -9.07 2.73 10.66
C LEU A 182 -9.52 3.76 11.68
#